data_219b35e61457d6fda3c6f1051b6a3337
#
_entry.id   219b35e61457d6fda3c6f1051b6a3337
#
_cell.length_a   1.000
_cell.length_b   1.000
_cell.length_c   1.000
_cell.angle_alpha   90.00
_cell.angle_beta   90.00
_cell.angle_gamma   90.00
#
_symmetry.space_group_name_H-M   'P 1'
#
loop_
_entity.id
_entity.type
_entity.pdbx_description
1 polymer ?
#
loop_
_entity_poly.entity_id
_entity_poly.type
_entity_poly.pdbx_seq_one_letter_code
_entity_poly.pdbx_strand_id
1 'polypeptide(L)'
;LIIFSIFGISKLKVENSFINYFSKDTEIYQGMKLIDEKLGGTTPLEIILKFSVKESNETDEDDEFKDWDDEGGDESKYWFTKDKIDKINKVHNYLENTEHVGKVLSFSSIIQVATKLNNNKELGTLEMGVLYSKIPETVKSEIIDPYISIKDDEARISLRIKDSSKDLRRNDLIKKI
;
A
#
# COMPACT_ATOMS: atom_id res chain seq x y z
N LEU A 1 -11.49 45.61 -15.46
CA LEU A 1 -10.61 45.15 -14.37
C LEU A 1 -11.14 43.89 -13.70
N ILE A 2 -12.40 43.87 -13.21
CA ILE A 2 -13.00 42.73 -12.49
C ILE A 2 -12.96 41.43 -13.32
N ILE A 3 -13.29 41.49 -14.62
CA ILE A 3 -13.31 40.32 -15.52
C ILE A 3 -11.88 39.74 -15.66
N PHE A 4 -10.86 40.59 -15.80
CA PHE A 4 -9.47 40.13 -15.87
C PHE A 4 -9.00 39.51 -14.56
N SER A 5 -9.46 40.02 -13.43
CA SER A 5 -9.13 39.46 -12.11
C SER A 5 -9.77 38.07 -11.92
N ILE A 6 -11.04 37.90 -12.32
CA ILE A 6 -11.73 36.59 -12.27
C ILE A 6 -11.02 35.58 -13.16
N PHE A 7 -10.64 35.97 -14.38
CA PHE A 7 -9.90 35.12 -15.29
C PHE A 7 -8.49 34.76 -14.76
N GLY A 8 -7.81 35.69 -14.10
CA GLY A 8 -6.52 35.44 -13.45
C GLY A 8 -6.64 34.44 -12.27
N ILE A 9 -7.65 34.64 -11.42
CA ILE A 9 -7.92 33.77 -10.26
C ILE A 9 -8.27 32.34 -10.73
N SER A 10 -9.05 32.21 -11.81
CA SER A 10 -9.43 30.89 -12.33
C SER A 10 -8.25 30.05 -12.86
N LYS A 11 -7.13 30.69 -13.17
CA LYS A 11 -5.89 30.04 -13.61
C LYS A 11 -4.88 29.83 -12.49
N LEU A 12 -5.14 30.29 -11.29
CA LEU A 12 -4.28 30.05 -10.14
C LEU A 12 -4.31 28.57 -9.77
N LYS A 13 -3.15 27.95 -9.89
CA LYS A 13 -2.92 26.57 -9.43
C LYS A 13 -2.22 26.66 -8.07
N VAL A 14 -2.92 26.21 -7.05
CA VAL A 14 -2.32 26.10 -5.71
C VAL A 14 -1.80 24.67 -5.56
N GLU A 15 -0.52 24.48 -5.78
CA GLU A 15 0.24 23.28 -5.42
C GLU A 15 1.34 23.66 -4.46
N ASN A 16 1.41 22.98 -3.34
CA ASN A 16 2.32 23.30 -2.27
C ASN A 16 3.31 22.15 -2.08
N SER A 17 4.41 22.19 -2.83
CA SER A 17 5.51 21.26 -2.63
C SER A 17 6.35 21.68 -1.44
N PHE A 18 6.52 20.78 -0.46
CA PHE A 18 7.31 21.06 0.74
C PHE A 18 8.77 21.38 0.39
N ILE A 19 9.34 20.75 -0.63
CA ILE A 19 10.72 20.99 -1.07
C ILE A 19 10.92 22.44 -1.52
N ASN A 20 9.89 23.04 -2.12
CA ASN A 20 9.98 24.40 -2.66
C ASN A 20 9.97 25.51 -1.60
N TYR A 21 9.77 25.18 -0.33
CA TYR A 21 9.93 26.15 0.77
C TYR A 21 11.40 26.52 1.03
N PHE A 22 12.31 25.65 0.62
CA PHE A 22 13.74 25.87 0.82
C PHE A 22 14.37 26.55 -0.40
N SER A 23 15.36 27.42 -0.17
CA SER A 23 16.14 28.00 -1.26
C SER A 23 16.92 26.91 -1.99
N LYS A 24 16.95 26.97 -3.31
CA LYS A 24 17.58 25.97 -4.18
C LYS A 24 19.07 25.76 -3.92
N ASP A 25 19.73 26.78 -3.35
CA ASP A 25 21.15 26.75 -3.06
C ASP A 25 21.48 26.10 -1.71
N THR A 26 20.46 25.72 -0.94
CA THR A 26 20.65 25.07 0.37
C THR A 26 20.89 23.58 0.22
N GLU A 27 21.75 23.02 1.08
CA GLU A 27 21.99 21.57 1.17
C GLU A 27 20.70 20.78 1.46
N ILE A 28 19.78 21.38 2.25
CA ILE A 28 18.48 20.80 2.58
C ILE A 28 17.66 20.59 1.30
N TYR A 29 17.55 21.63 0.45
CA TYR A 29 16.83 21.51 -0.83
C TYR A 29 17.43 20.42 -1.71
N GLN A 30 18.75 20.42 -1.88
CA GLN A 30 19.45 19.47 -2.72
C GLN A 30 19.31 18.03 -2.20
N GLY A 31 19.46 17.84 -0.88
CA GLY A 31 19.27 16.55 -0.22
C GLY A 31 17.84 16.02 -0.35
N MET A 32 16.84 16.85 -0.08
CA MET A 32 15.43 16.47 -0.22
C MET A 32 15.07 16.13 -1.67
N LYS A 33 15.56 16.93 -2.62
CA LYS A 33 15.33 16.68 -4.05
C LYS A 33 15.95 15.36 -4.49
N LEU A 34 17.15 15.06 -4.02
CA LEU A 34 17.82 13.79 -4.30
C LEU A 34 17.01 12.61 -3.75
N ILE A 35 16.52 12.71 -2.51
CA ILE A 35 15.65 11.70 -1.90
C ILE A 35 14.36 11.53 -2.72
N ASP A 36 13.75 12.63 -3.11
CA ASP A 36 12.50 12.62 -3.87
C ASP A 36 12.66 11.93 -5.24
N GLU A 37 13.72 12.26 -5.97
CA GLU A 37 13.99 11.71 -7.30
C GLU A 37 14.53 10.27 -7.27
N LYS A 38 15.39 9.95 -6.30
CA LYS A 38 16.13 8.66 -6.30
C LYS A 38 15.57 7.62 -5.35
N LEU A 39 14.92 8.03 -4.25
CA LEU A 39 14.39 7.11 -3.25
C LEU A 39 12.85 6.98 -3.29
N GLY A 40 12.22 7.51 -4.35
CA GLY A 40 10.81 7.27 -4.64
C GLY A 40 9.84 8.24 -3.98
N GLY A 41 10.27 9.47 -3.68
CA GLY A 41 9.39 10.51 -3.17
C GLY A 41 9.64 10.88 -1.70
N THR A 42 9.17 12.05 -1.33
CA THR A 42 9.31 12.60 0.04
C THR A 42 7.98 12.69 0.78
N THR A 43 6.86 12.77 0.08
CA THR A 43 5.53 12.89 0.70
C THR A 43 4.91 11.52 0.92
N PRO A 44 4.68 11.11 2.20
CA PRO A 44 4.03 9.83 2.49
C PRO A 44 2.53 9.90 2.20
N LEU A 45 1.98 8.81 1.71
CA LEU A 45 0.54 8.56 1.60
C LEU A 45 0.27 7.13 2.04
N GLU A 46 -0.78 6.93 2.83
CA GLU A 46 -1.22 5.62 3.28
C GLU A 46 -2.64 5.33 2.80
N ILE A 47 -2.84 4.12 2.32
CA ILE A 47 -4.13 3.62 1.84
C ILE A 47 -4.50 2.43 2.71
N ILE A 48 -5.71 2.45 3.27
CA ILE A 48 -6.26 1.36 4.06
C ILE A 48 -7.30 0.64 3.21
N LEU A 49 -7.06 -0.63 2.95
CA LEU A 49 -8.03 -1.54 2.34
C LEU A 49 -8.83 -2.21 3.45
N LYS A 50 -10.13 -1.98 3.46
CA LYS A 50 -11.07 -2.67 4.37
C LYS A 50 -11.70 -3.83 3.62
N PHE A 51 -11.61 -5.01 4.20
CA PHE A 51 -12.30 -6.17 3.67
C PHE A 51 -13.64 -6.26 4.36
N SER A 52 -14.72 -6.12 3.59
CA SER A 52 -16.07 -6.29 4.14
C SER A 52 -16.21 -7.71 4.67
N VAL A 53 -16.76 -7.85 5.88
CA VAL A 53 -17.29 -9.14 6.33
C VAL A 53 -18.36 -9.52 5.32
N LYS A 54 -18.10 -10.49 4.46
CA LYS A 54 -19.15 -11.07 3.64
C LYS A 54 -20.16 -11.67 4.62
N GLU A 55 -21.38 -11.12 4.64
CA GLU A 55 -22.52 -11.91 5.06
C GLU A 55 -22.48 -13.18 4.21
N SER A 56 -22.33 -14.30 4.87
CA SER A 56 -22.19 -15.62 4.27
C SER A 56 -23.51 -16.02 3.60
N ASN A 57 -23.71 -15.58 2.36
CA ASN A 57 -24.78 -16.01 1.48
C ASN A 57 -24.27 -16.20 0.05
N GLU A 58 -23.20 -16.95 -0.09
CA GLU A 58 -22.92 -17.67 -1.35
C GLU A 58 -22.09 -18.91 -1.01
N THR A 59 -22.69 -20.05 -1.30
CA THR A 59 -22.11 -21.39 -1.29
C THR A 59 -21.02 -21.44 -2.36
N ASP A 60 -19.80 -21.11 -2.00
CA ASP A 60 -18.64 -21.49 -2.79
C ASP A 60 -18.14 -22.86 -2.27
N GLU A 61 -18.05 -23.80 -3.19
CA GLU A 61 -17.69 -25.22 -3.00
C GLU A 61 -16.27 -25.47 -2.44
N ASP A 62 -15.62 -24.46 -1.83
CA ASP A 62 -14.33 -24.58 -1.15
C ASP A 62 -14.47 -24.74 0.39
N ASP A 63 -15.67 -25.06 0.89
CA ASP A 63 -15.97 -25.24 2.33
C ASP A 63 -15.56 -26.63 2.88
N GLU A 64 -14.81 -27.42 2.11
CA GLU A 64 -14.34 -28.77 2.53
C GLU A 64 -13.28 -28.76 3.65
N PHE A 65 -12.87 -27.57 4.12
CA PHE A 65 -11.80 -27.42 5.13
C PHE A 65 -12.27 -27.01 6.53
N LYS A 66 -13.59 -26.97 6.78
CA LYS A 66 -14.14 -26.57 8.11
C LYS A 66 -14.14 -27.68 9.15
N ASP A 67 -13.79 -28.90 8.77
CA ASP A 67 -13.98 -30.10 9.61
C ASP A 67 -12.69 -30.67 10.25
N TRP A 68 -11.63 -29.86 10.31
CA TRP A 68 -10.49 -30.21 11.16
C TRP A 68 -10.59 -29.40 12.44
N ASP A 69 -11.38 -29.92 13.38
CA ASP A 69 -11.38 -29.56 14.80
C ASP A 69 -9.96 -29.70 15.36
N ASP A 70 -9.22 -28.60 15.32
CA ASP A 70 -8.07 -28.41 16.19
C ASP A 70 -8.50 -27.38 17.25
N GLU A 71 -8.85 -27.88 18.45
CA GLU A 71 -9.20 -27.10 19.61
C GLU A 71 -8.07 -26.10 19.91
N GLY A 72 -8.23 -24.85 19.48
CA GLY A 72 -7.28 -23.78 19.67
C GLY A 72 -6.56 -23.27 18.42
N GLY A 73 -7.07 -23.55 17.21
CA GLY A 73 -6.53 -23.06 15.95
C GLY A 73 -6.53 -21.54 15.88
N ASP A 74 -5.33 -20.97 15.70
CA ASP A 74 -5.10 -19.54 15.51
C ASP A 74 -5.91 -19.04 14.28
N GLU A 75 -7.05 -18.36 14.51
CA GLU A 75 -7.93 -17.80 13.47
C GLU A 75 -7.17 -16.92 12.46
N SER A 76 -6.00 -16.46 12.85
CA SER A 76 -5.13 -15.67 11.96
C SER A 76 -4.69 -16.40 10.71
N LYS A 77 -4.64 -17.75 10.73
CA LYS A 77 -4.29 -18.58 9.56
C LYS A 77 -5.32 -18.43 8.43
N TYR A 78 -6.59 -18.26 8.78
CA TYR A 78 -7.70 -18.17 7.82
C TYR A 78 -7.85 -16.76 7.22
N TRP A 79 -7.14 -15.78 7.73
CA TRP A 79 -7.17 -14.43 7.17
C TRP A 79 -6.58 -14.35 5.76
N PHE A 80 -5.58 -15.18 5.47
CA PHE A 80 -4.84 -15.16 4.22
C PHE A 80 -5.60 -15.87 3.08
N THR A 81 -6.76 -15.35 2.71
CA THR A 81 -7.53 -15.85 1.58
C THR A 81 -6.96 -15.37 0.26
N LYS A 82 -7.12 -16.17 -0.80
CA LYS A 82 -6.66 -15.80 -2.14
C LYS A 82 -7.28 -14.49 -2.61
N ASP A 83 -8.57 -14.28 -2.35
CA ASP A 83 -9.30 -13.06 -2.72
C ASP A 83 -8.70 -11.80 -2.08
N LYS A 84 -8.40 -11.83 -0.77
CA LYS A 84 -7.75 -10.71 -0.08
C LYS A 84 -6.37 -10.42 -0.63
N ILE A 85 -5.57 -11.46 -0.85
CA ILE A 85 -4.22 -11.34 -1.38
C ILE A 85 -4.24 -10.79 -2.81
N ASP A 86 -5.13 -11.28 -3.65
CA ASP A 86 -5.29 -10.81 -5.02
C ASP A 86 -5.75 -9.34 -5.05
N LYS A 87 -6.62 -8.91 -4.14
CA LYS A 87 -7.01 -7.50 -3.99
C LYS A 87 -5.82 -6.63 -3.59
N ILE A 88 -5.05 -7.04 -2.58
CA ILE A 88 -3.84 -6.32 -2.17
C ILE A 88 -2.86 -6.21 -3.34
N ASN A 89 -2.61 -7.31 -4.05
CA ASN A 89 -1.70 -7.33 -5.20
C ASN A 89 -2.18 -6.44 -6.34
N LYS A 90 -3.47 -6.45 -6.66
CA LYS A 90 -4.06 -5.58 -7.70
C LYS A 90 -3.88 -4.11 -7.37
N VAL A 91 -4.21 -3.71 -6.13
CA VAL A 91 -4.06 -2.32 -5.71
C VAL A 91 -2.59 -1.92 -5.65
N HIS A 92 -1.71 -2.78 -5.11
CA HIS A 92 -0.27 -2.55 -5.09
C HIS A 92 0.28 -2.28 -6.48
N ASN A 93 0.00 -3.18 -7.45
CA ASN A 93 0.48 -3.06 -8.82
C ASN A 93 -0.11 -1.84 -9.53
N TYR A 94 -1.38 -1.49 -9.27
CA TYR A 94 -1.98 -0.28 -9.80
C TYR A 94 -1.26 0.98 -9.31
N LEU A 95 -0.97 1.05 -8.02
CA LEU A 95 -0.26 2.17 -7.40
C LEU A 95 1.18 2.28 -7.88
N GLU A 96 1.88 1.15 -8.02
CA GLU A 96 3.27 1.11 -8.51
C GLU A 96 3.39 1.64 -9.95
N ASN A 97 2.34 1.46 -10.77
CA ASN A 97 2.26 1.96 -12.13
C ASN A 97 1.58 3.34 -12.25
N THR A 98 1.19 3.94 -11.13
CA THR A 98 0.55 5.26 -11.14
C THR A 98 1.62 6.36 -11.23
N GLU A 99 1.38 7.33 -12.12
CA GLU A 99 2.27 8.48 -12.30
C GLU A 99 2.40 9.29 -11.00
N HIS A 100 3.58 9.82 -10.73
CA HIS A 100 3.95 10.56 -9.51
C HIS A 100 3.98 9.72 -8.22
N VAL A 101 3.56 8.47 -8.26
CA VAL A 101 3.78 7.53 -7.18
C VAL A 101 5.21 7.00 -7.28
N GLY A 102 5.88 7.00 -6.16
CA GLY A 102 7.23 6.46 -6.07
C GLY A 102 7.23 5.06 -5.48
N LYS A 103 7.90 4.88 -4.35
CA LYS A 103 7.99 3.56 -3.73
C LYS A 103 6.67 3.17 -3.07
N VAL A 104 6.16 1.99 -3.41
CA VAL A 104 4.99 1.36 -2.78
C VAL A 104 5.46 0.21 -1.90
N LEU A 105 4.95 0.13 -0.69
CA LEU A 105 5.21 -0.95 0.28
C LEU A 105 3.88 -1.47 0.81
N SER A 106 3.70 -2.77 0.78
CA SER A 106 2.52 -3.46 1.31
C SER A 106 2.86 -4.91 1.61
N PHE A 107 1.89 -5.66 2.06
CA PHE A 107 2.03 -7.11 2.21
C PHE A 107 2.41 -7.81 0.89
N SER A 108 1.97 -7.28 -0.27
CA SER A 108 2.41 -7.76 -1.59
C SER A 108 3.93 -7.74 -1.75
N SER A 109 4.62 -6.71 -1.23
CA SER A 109 6.09 -6.64 -1.27
C SER A 109 6.74 -7.79 -0.49
N ILE A 110 6.15 -8.18 0.64
CA ILE A 110 6.62 -9.29 1.46
C ILE A 110 6.44 -10.61 0.71
N ILE A 111 5.25 -10.82 0.10
CA ILE A 111 4.96 -12.01 -0.71
C ILE A 111 5.94 -12.12 -1.87
N GLN A 112 6.23 -11.03 -2.58
CA GLN A 112 7.18 -11.04 -3.69
C GLN A 112 8.60 -11.48 -3.23
N VAL A 113 9.04 -11.02 -2.07
CA VAL A 113 10.33 -11.45 -1.49
C VAL A 113 10.28 -12.92 -1.11
N ALA A 114 9.20 -13.36 -0.44
CA ALA A 114 9.02 -14.74 -0.04
C ALA A 114 8.98 -15.69 -1.26
N THR A 115 8.28 -15.32 -2.33
CA THR A 115 8.24 -16.05 -3.59
C THR A 115 9.64 -16.19 -4.23
N LYS A 116 10.43 -15.10 -4.23
CA LYS A 116 11.82 -15.16 -4.72
C LYS A 116 12.69 -16.10 -3.89
N LEU A 117 12.53 -16.09 -2.58
CA LEU A 117 13.27 -17.02 -1.68
C LEU A 117 12.80 -18.46 -1.85
N ASN A 118 11.56 -18.68 -2.28
CA ASN A 118 10.99 -20.00 -2.58
C ASN A 118 11.23 -20.43 -4.06
N ASN A 119 12.37 -20.07 -4.63
CA ASN A 119 12.73 -20.40 -6.01
C ASN A 119 11.70 -19.95 -7.07
N ASN A 120 11.08 -18.79 -6.88
CA ASN A 120 10.01 -18.22 -7.70
C ASN A 120 8.73 -19.09 -7.75
N LYS A 121 8.55 -20.00 -6.79
CA LYS A 121 7.32 -20.73 -6.63
C LYS A 121 6.34 -19.92 -5.79
N GLU A 122 5.15 -19.67 -6.32
CA GLU A 122 4.10 -18.97 -5.59
C GLU A 122 3.70 -19.71 -4.32
N LEU A 123 3.44 -18.94 -3.27
CA LEU A 123 2.95 -19.46 -2.00
C LEU A 123 1.41 -19.55 -2.07
N GLY A 124 0.88 -20.74 -1.86
CA GLY A 124 -0.56 -20.94 -1.73
C GLY A 124 -1.12 -20.33 -0.45
N THR A 125 -2.43 -20.16 -0.39
CA THR A 125 -3.14 -19.59 0.78
C THR A 125 -2.83 -20.35 2.07
N LEU A 126 -2.88 -21.68 2.00
CA LEU A 126 -2.56 -22.55 3.13
C LEU A 126 -1.07 -22.41 3.55
N GLU A 127 -0.16 -22.38 2.57
CA GLU A 127 1.28 -22.22 2.84
C GLU A 127 1.56 -20.87 3.53
N MET A 128 0.85 -19.80 3.15
CA MET A 128 0.97 -18.49 3.79
C MET A 128 0.44 -18.49 5.22
N GLY A 129 -0.70 -19.13 5.48
CA GLY A 129 -1.24 -19.27 6.83
C GLY A 129 -0.30 -20.05 7.75
N VAL A 130 0.25 -21.16 7.27
CA VAL A 130 1.24 -21.97 7.99
C VAL A 130 2.54 -21.19 8.20
N LEU A 131 3.02 -20.46 7.19
CA LEU A 131 4.20 -19.61 7.31
C LEU A 131 3.99 -18.54 8.39
N TYR A 132 2.85 -17.84 8.35
CA TYR A 132 2.50 -16.83 9.33
C TYR A 132 2.52 -17.39 10.77
N SER A 133 1.96 -18.58 10.99
CA SER A 133 1.95 -19.20 12.33
C SER A 133 3.34 -19.61 12.83
N LYS A 134 4.29 -19.88 11.92
CA LYS A 134 5.66 -20.29 12.27
C LYS A 134 6.65 -19.13 12.41
N ILE A 135 6.29 -17.94 11.94
CA ILE A 135 7.15 -16.76 12.07
C ILE A 135 7.19 -16.33 13.54
N PRO A 136 8.39 -16.08 14.12
CA PRO A 136 8.50 -15.55 15.47
C PRO A 136 7.74 -14.21 15.61
N GLU A 137 7.14 -13.99 16.78
CA GLU A 137 6.30 -12.81 17.06
C GLU A 137 7.05 -11.48 16.84
N THR A 138 8.34 -11.46 17.18
CA THR A 138 9.22 -10.29 16.93
C THR A 138 9.32 -9.94 15.45
N VAL A 139 9.34 -10.95 14.57
CA VAL A 139 9.41 -10.74 13.11
C VAL A 139 8.04 -10.35 12.56
N LYS A 140 6.94 -10.92 13.08
CA LYS A 140 5.59 -10.52 12.69
C LYS A 140 5.37 -9.04 12.97
N SER A 141 5.65 -8.60 14.20
CA SER A 141 5.44 -7.21 14.63
C SER A 141 6.25 -6.19 13.83
N GLU A 142 7.42 -6.56 13.32
CA GLU A 142 8.25 -5.65 12.53
C GLU A 142 7.94 -5.67 11.04
N ILE A 143 7.55 -6.82 10.48
CA ILE A 143 7.46 -7.01 9.03
C ILE A 143 6.02 -7.13 8.54
N ILE A 144 5.14 -7.80 9.26
CA ILE A 144 3.77 -8.12 8.81
C ILE A 144 2.74 -7.16 9.40
N ASP A 145 2.71 -7.01 10.71
CA ASP A 145 1.72 -6.21 11.42
C ASP A 145 1.66 -4.74 10.98
N PRO A 146 2.76 -4.12 10.51
CA PRO A 146 2.68 -2.78 9.92
C PRO A 146 1.77 -2.71 8.68
N TYR A 147 1.53 -3.83 8.00
CA TYR A 147 0.78 -3.87 6.74
C TYR A 147 -0.54 -4.62 6.81
N ILE A 148 -0.78 -5.40 7.88
CA ILE A 148 -1.99 -6.20 8.05
C ILE A 148 -2.50 -6.07 9.47
N SER A 149 -3.79 -5.77 9.64
CA SER A 149 -4.54 -5.94 10.88
C SER A 149 -5.55 -7.05 10.69
N ILE A 150 -5.25 -8.22 11.25
CA ILE A 150 -6.17 -9.37 11.21
C ILE A 150 -7.42 -9.05 12.01
N LYS A 151 -7.27 -8.41 13.18
CA LYS A 151 -8.34 -8.04 14.07
C LYS A 151 -9.36 -7.08 13.43
N ASP A 152 -8.88 -6.12 12.65
CA ASP A 152 -9.73 -5.09 12.05
C ASP A 152 -10.13 -5.44 10.60
N ASP A 153 -9.65 -6.58 10.10
CA ASP A 153 -9.81 -7.03 8.71
C ASP A 153 -9.39 -5.98 7.68
N GLU A 154 -8.20 -5.41 7.91
CA GLU A 154 -7.66 -4.33 7.10
C GLU A 154 -6.25 -4.65 6.59
N ALA A 155 -5.92 -4.11 5.42
CA ALA A 155 -4.55 -4.08 4.92
C ALA A 155 -4.12 -2.64 4.61
N ARG A 156 -2.88 -2.30 5.00
CA ARG A 156 -2.28 -1.00 4.77
C ARG A 156 -1.27 -1.07 3.62
N ILE A 157 -1.39 -0.12 2.70
CA ILE A 157 -0.42 0.12 1.65
C ILE A 157 0.20 1.49 1.91
N SER A 158 1.50 1.51 2.14
CA SER A 158 2.28 2.74 2.33
C SER A 158 2.98 3.08 1.03
N LEU A 159 2.84 4.31 0.57
CA LEU A 159 3.51 4.79 -0.63
C LEU A 159 4.08 6.19 -0.42
N ARG A 160 4.96 6.59 -1.33
CA ARG A 160 5.51 7.94 -1.36
C ARG A 160 5.17 8.61 -2.67
N ILE A 161 4.87 9.90 -2.61
CA ILE A 161 4.60 10.75 -3.77
C ILE A 161 5.86 11.55 -4.06
N LYS A 162 6.21 11.66 -5.35
CA LYS A 162 7.32 12.48 -5.84
C LYS A 162 6.92 13.94 -5.83
N ASP A 163 7.28 14.63 -4.76
CA ASP A 163 6.88 16.01 -4.47
C ASP A 163 7.52 17.04 -5.40
N SER A 164 8.68 16.74 -5.95
CA SER A 164 9.40 17.63 -6.88
C SER A 164 8.84 17.65 -8.30
N SER A 165 7.84 16.81 -8.60
CA SER A 165 7.24 16.73 -9.92
C SER A 165 6.43 17.99 -10.24
N LYS A 166 6.77 18.68 -11.35
CA LYS A 166 6.15 19.96 -11.73
C LYS A 166 4.67 19.83 -12.11
N ASP A 167 4.28 18.66 -12.58
CA ASP A 167 2.92 18.40 -13.08
C ASP A 167 2.04 17.70 -12.05
N LEU A 168 2.57 17.45 -10.86
CA LEU A 168 1.83 16.83 -9.77
C LEU A 168 0.65 17.72 -9.35
N ARG A 169 -0.52 17.13 -9.33
CA ARG A 169 -1.73 17.67 -8.70
C ARG A 169 -2.21 16.67 -7.66
N ARG A 170 -1.93 16.94 -6.39
CA ARG A 170 -2.26 16.00 -5.30
C ARG A 170 -3.74 15.65 -5.25
N ASN A 171 -4.61 16.65 -5.41
CA ASN A 171 -6.06 16.43 -5.40
C ASN A 171 -6.51 15.52 -6.57
N ASP A 172 -5.91 15.67 -7.74
CA ASP A 172 -6.24 14.84 -8.91
C ASP A 172 -5.66 13.43 -8.73
N LEU A 173 -4.45 13.32 -8.16
CA LEU A 173 -3.84 12.03 -7.81
C LEU A 173 -4.69 11.26 -6.78
N ILE A 174 -5.13 11.92 -5.69
CA ILE A 174 -5.96 11.29 -4.65
C ILE A 174 -7.32 10.84 -5.22
N LYS A 175 -7.90 11.59 -6.15
CA LYS A 175 -9.15 11.19 -6.82
C LYS A 175 -8.97 10.04 -7.79
N LYS A 176 -7.76 9.86 -8.33
CA LYS A 176 -7.43 8.78 -9.26
C LYS A 176 -7.12 7.47 -8.53
N ILE A 177 -6.62 7.55 -7.32
CA ILE A 177 -6.36 6.43 -6.42
C ILE A 177 -7.64 5.96 -5.74
#